data_715268ad9bbf17c2d2534f49f941f22a
#
_entry.id   715268ad9bbf17c2d2534f49f941f22a
#
_cell.length_a   1.000
_cell.length_b   1.000
_cell.length_c   1.000
_cell.angle_alpha   90.00
_cell.angle_beta   90.00
_cell.angle_gamma   90.00
#
_symmetry.space_group_name_H-M   'P 1'
#
loop_
_entity.id
_entity.type
_entity.pdbx_description
1 polymer ?
#
loop_
_entity_poly.entity_id
_entity_poly.type
_entity_poly.pdbx_seq_one_letter_code
_entity_poly.pdbx_strand_id
1 'polypeptide(L)'
;MKFLFSSIGQKIQIAFSGICLAVFLLFHLFNNLVLFTGADNFNNMVGFLKSIHLLVRVLEVGLVFIILLHVINAILSTIKNRQSNNGKYAVSTDTASKSSKTMIWSGLVILFFFIIHLRYFWYTFQTMGKDANYFELVLKNEFGFLGHTPTAIFYIIAILLISSHLKHGFMSVFKTLGMPIRYREQIIKYLAFIFWAIIPSGFILIILAIQFGIIH
;
A
#
# COMPACT_ATOMS: atom_id res chain seq x y z
N MET A 1 13.74 15.55 -21.04
CA MET A 1 13.53 15.87 -19.60
C MET A 1 12.29 16.73 -19.32
N LYS A 2 11.88 17.71 -20.15
CA LYS A 2 10.70 18.56 -19.91
C LYS A 2 9.36 17.79 -19.73
N PHE A 3 9.18 16.64 -20.38
CA PHE A 3 7.95 15.84 -20.31
C PHE A 3 7.70 15.27 -18.91
N LEU A 4 8.73 14.70 -18.24
CA LEU A 4 8.58 14.09 -16.92
C LEU A 4 8.13 15.09 -15.83
N PHE A 5 8.48 16.36 -15.99
CA PHE A 5 8.07 17.43 -15.06
C PHE A 5 6.78 18.15 -15.47
N SER A 6 6.20 17.76 -16.62
CA SER A 6 4.90 18.27 -17.03
C SER A 6 3.76 17.70 -16.17
N SER A 7 2.60 18.37 -16.15
CA SER A 7 1.43 17.88 -15.40
C SER A 7 0.94 16.51 -15.90
N ILE A 8 1.11 16.21 -17.18
CA ILE A 8 0.78 14.90 -17.76
C ILE A 8 1.82 13.86 -17.32
N GLY A 9 3.11 14.18 -17.41
CA GLY A 9 4.18 13.30 -16.99
C GLY A 9 4.08 12.92 -15.52
N GLN A 10 3.77 13.86 -14.64
CA GLN A 10 3.55 13.59 -13.22
C GLN A 10 2.36 12.64 -12.97
N LYS A 11 1.24 12.82 -13.69
CA LYS A 11 0.09 11.90 -13.59
C LYS A 11 0.43 10.48 -14.04
N ILE A 12 1.22 10.34 -15.11
CA ILE A 12 1.67 9.03 -15.60
C ILE A 12 2.60 8.37 -14.58
N GLN A 13 3.53 9.13 -13.96
CA GLN A 13 4.42 8.60 -12.91
C GLN A 13 3.63 8.16 -11.66
N ILE A 14 2.61 8.91 -11.24
CA ILE A 14 1.72 8.53 -10.14
C ILE A 14 0.97 7.24 -10.50
N ALA A 15 0.45 7.12 -11.72
CA ALA A 15 -0.26 5.94 -12.17
C ALA A 15 0.64 4.70 -12.20
N PHE A 16 1.84 4.81 -12.78
CA PHE A 16 2.80 3.71 -12.87
C PHE A 16 3.28 3.27 -11.48
N SER A 17 3.73 4.20 -10.65
CA SER A 17 4.18 3.90 -9.29
C SER A 17 3.05 3.31 -8.44
N GLY A 18 1.81 3.79 -8.58
CA GLY A 18 0.64 3.23 -7.93
C GLY A 18 0.37 1.77 -8.31
N ILE A 19 0.53 1.40 -9.59
CA ILE A 19 0.42 0.00 -10.04
C ILE A 19 1.52 -0.85 -9.39
N CYS A 20 2.76 -0.39 -9.40
CA CYS A 20 3.88 -1.12 -8.80
C CYS A 20 3.64 -1.38 -7.30
N LEU A 21 3.14 -0.37 -6.57
CA LEU A 21 2.78 -0.51 -5.15
C LEU A 21 1.63 -1.48 -4.93
N ALA A 22 0.61 -1.47 -5.80
CA ALA A 22 -0.50 -2.42 -5.73
C ALA A 22 -0.03 -3.86 -5.97
N VAL A 23 0.84 -4.08 -6.96
CA VAL A 23 1.45 -5.40 -7.23
C VAL A 23 2.29 -5.86 -6.03
N PHE A 24 3.10 -4.97 -5.44
CA PHE A 24 3.83 -5.29 -4.21
C PHE A 24 2.87 -5.72 -3.09
N LEU A 25 1.75 -5.02 -2.90
CA LEU A 25 0.77 -5.35 -1.86
C LEU A 25 0.19 -6.76 -2.03
N LEU A 26 0.01 -7.21 -3.26
CA LEU A 26 -0.41 -8.58 -3.57
C LEU A 26 0.64 -9.60 -3.09
N PHE A 27 1.91 -9.42 -3.45
CA PHE A 27 2.99 -10.31 -2.98
C PHE A 27 3.17 -10.24 -1.46
N HIS A 28 3.00 -9.05 -0.88
CA HIS A 28 3.06 -8.86 0.55
C HIS A 28 1.95 -9.65 1.27
N LEU A 29 0.74 -9.67 0.73
CA LEU A 29 -0.34 -10.51 1.27
C LEU A 29 0.01 -12.01 1.19
N PHE A 30 0.51 -12.50 0.05
CA PHE A 30 0.89 -13.92 -0.08
C PHE A 30 1.93 -14.33 0.97
N ASN A 31 2.94 -13.52 1.21
CA ASN A 31 3.93 -13.78 2.24
C ASN A 31 3.30 -13.81 3.66
N ASN A 32 2.34 -12.94 3.93
CA ASN A 32 1.68 -12.90 5.24
C ASN A 32 0.66 -14.04 5.42
N LEU A 33 0.06 -14.58 4.35
CA LEU A 33 -0.83 -15.74 4.44
C LEU A 33 -0.11 -17.01 4.91
N VAL A 34 1.22 -17.08 4.77
CA VAL A 34 2.03 -18.17 5.31
C VAL A 34 1.92 -18.27 6.84
N LEU A 35 1.54 -17.22 7.54
CA LEU A 35 1.26 -17.25 8.99
C LEU A 35 0.22 -18.31 9.36
N PHE A 36 -0.78 -18.59 8.50
CA PHE A 36 -1.78 -19.62 8.72
C PHE A 36 -1.22 -21.07 8.66
N THR A 37 -0.02 -21.24 8.14
CA THR A 37 0.62 -22.57 8.02
C THR A 37 1.55 -22.90 9.21
N GLY A 38 1.65 -21.99 10.18
CA GLY A 38 2.39 -22.17 11.43
C GLY A 38 3.81 -21.62 11.42
N ALA A 39 4.44 -21.66 12.59
CA ALA A 39 5.73 -21.03 12.87
C ALA A 39 6.87 -21.55 11.99
N ASP A 40 6.97 -22.85 11.81
CA ASP A 40 8.07 -23.47 11.03
C ASP A 40 8.05 -22.99 9.57
N ASN A 41 6.89 -23.01 8.93
CA ASN A 41 6.75 -22.60 7.54
C ASN A 41 7.02 -21.10 7.37
N PHE A 42 6.52 -20.28 8.29
CA PHE A 42 6.75 -18.82 8.25
C PHE A 42 8.24 -18.48 8.47
N ASN A 43 8.87 -19.05 9.48
CA ASN A 43 10.29 -18.85 9.77
C ASN A 43 11.19 -19.36 8.63
N ASN A 44 10.86 -20.52 8.03
CA ASN A 44 11.57 -21.05 6.87
C ASN A 44 11.45 -20.12 5.64
N MET A 45 10.26 -19.56 5.38
CA MET A 45 10.07 -18.57 4.32
C MET A 45 10.91 -17.32 4.55
N VAL A 46 10.92 -16.78 5.77
CA VAL A 46 11.77 -15.61 6.11
C VAL A 46 13.24 -15.97 5.97
N GLY A 47 13.66 -17.16 6.42
CA GLY A 47 15.02 -17.68 6.25
C GLY A 47 15.43 -17.78 4.78
N PHE A 48 14.54 -18.26 3.91
CA PHE A 48 14.76 -18.27 2.46
C PHE A 48 14.95 -16.86 1.90
N LEU A 49 14.08 -15.91 2.25
CA LEU A 49 14.23 -14.50 1.81
C LEU A 49 15.56 -13.89 2.29
N LYS A 50 16.02 -14.25 3.47
CA LYS A 50 17.35 -13.84 3.98
C LYS A 50 18.51 -14.54 3.27
N SER A 51 18.34 -15.75 2.74
CA SER A 51 19.40 -16.42 1.97
C SER A 51 19.66 -15.72 0.63
N ILE A 52 18.63 -15.13 0.02
CA ILE A 52 18.71 -14.34 -1.22
C ILE A 52 18.72 -12.83 -0.93
N HIS A 53 19.35 -12.43 0.18
CA HIS A 53 19.30 -11.06 0.72
C HIS A 53 19.69 -9.98 -0.31
N LEU A 54 20.64 -10.23 -1.22
CA LEU A 54 21.04 -9.25 -2.22
C LEU A 54 19.89 -8.89 -3.16
N LEU A 55 19.16 -9.89 -3.66
CA LEU A 55 17.99 -9.66 -4.50
C LEU A 55 16.90 -8.92 -3.74
N VAL A 56 16.62 -9.35 -2.50
CA VAL A 56 15.62 -8.71 -1.63
C VAL A 56 15.99 -7.24 -1.38
N ARG A 57 17.27 -6.92 -1.13
CA ARG A 57 17.76 -5.54 -0.97
C ARG A 57 17.55 -4.68 -2.20
N VAL A 58 17.83 -5.20 -3.38
CA VAL A 58 17.59 -4.47 -4.63
C VAL A 58 16.10 -4.15 -4.78
N LEU A 59 15.22 -5.12 -4.48
CA LEU A 59 13.77 -4.92 -4.53
C LEU A 59 13.28 -3.91 -3.47
N GLU A 60 13.82 -3.97 -2.25
CA GLU A 60 13.50 -3.01 -1.17
C GLU A 60 13.90 -1.58 -1.55
N VAL A 61 15.12 -1.38 -2.06
CA VAL A 61 15.59 -0.06 -2.52
C VAL A 61 14.72 0.45 -3.69
N GLY A 62 14.40 -0.43 -4.64
CA GLY A 62 13.49 -0.12 -5.73
C GLY A 62 12.10 0.29 -5.23
N LEU A 63 11.57 -0.41 -4.22
CA LEU A 63 10.28 -0.10 -3.62
C LEU A 63 10.30 1.26 -2.91
N VAL A 64 11.35 1.57 -2.15
CA VAL A 64 11.52 2.89 -1.51
C VAL A 64 11.53 4.00 -2.57
N PHE A 65 12.27 3.80 -3.66
CA PHE A 65 12.29 4.75 -4.77
C PHE A 65 10.88 4.95 -5.38
N ILE A 66 10.13 3.88 -5.60
CA ILE A 66 8.76 3.91 -6.15
C ILE A 66 7.81 4.65 -5.19
N ILE A 67 7.91 4.42 -3.88
CA ILE A 67 7.11 5.13 -2.86
C ILE A 67 7.42 6.63 -2.90
N LEU A 68 8.69 7.01 -2.89
CA LEU A 68 9.10 8.41 -2.95
C LEU A 68 8.60 9.08 -4.23
N LEU A 69 8.75 8.41 -5.37
CA LEU A 69 8.24 8.90 -6.66
C LEU A 69 6.73 9.13 -6.61
N HIS A 70 5.98 8.17 -6.06
CA HIS A 70 4.53 8.26 -5.92
C HIS A 70 4.11 9.44 -5.04
N VAL A 71 4.67 9.53 -3.84
CA VAL A 71 4.31 10.55 -2.83
C VAL A 71 4.69 11.94 -3.30
N ILE A 72 5.93 12.14 -3.79
CA ILE A 72 6.42 13.44 -4.24
C ILE A 72 5.56 13.95 -5.40
N ASN A 73 5.31 13.12 -6.43
CA ASN A 73 4.49 13.53 -7.56
C ASN A 73 3.03 13.79 -7.17
N ALA A 74 2.45 13.02 -6.23
CA ALA A 74 1.11 13.25 -5.72
C ALA A 74 1.01 14.62 -5.00
N ILE A 75 1.98 14.95 -4.17
CA ILE A 75 2.06 16.26 -3.49
C ILE A 75 2.21 17.39 -4.51
N LEU A 76 3.18 17.29 -5.43
CA LEU A 76 3.43 18.30 -6.46
C LEU A 76 2.21 18.52 -7.37
N SER A 77 1.55 17.44 -7.79
CA SER A 77 0.31 17.51 -8.58
C SER A 77 -0.81 18.21 -7.81
N THR A 78 -0.94 17.93 -6.51
CA THR A 78 -1.95 18.57 -5.65
C THR A 78 -1.70 20.05 -5.48
N ILE A 79 -0.44 20.48 -5.26
CA ILE A 79 -0.06 21.89 -5.14
C ILE A 79 -0.37 22.63 -6.44
N LYS A 80 0.06 22.09 -7.58
CA LYS A 80 -0.21 22.70 -8.91
C LYS A 80 -1.71 22.85 -9.19
N ASN A 81 -2.49 21.83 -8.86
CA ASN A 81 -3.94 21.87 -9.07
C ASN A 81 -4.62 22.94 -8.19
N ARG A 82 -4.15 23.11 -6.95
CA ARG A 82 -4.66 24.17 -6.05
C ARG A 82 -4.32 25.57 -6.58
N GLN A 83 -3.10 25.78 -7.07
CA GLN A 83 -2.68 27.07 -7.64
C GLN A 83 -3.47 27.43 -8.90
N SER A 84 -3.78 26.44 -9.76
CA SER A 84 -4.57 26.66 -10.97
C SER A 84 -6.05 26.97 -10.70
N ASN A 85 -6.60 26.49 -9.55
CA ASN A 85 -8.02 26.67 -9.21
C ASN A 85 -8.32 28.02 -8.50
N ASN A 86 -7.33 28.87 -8.26
CA ASN A 86 -7.56 30.23 -7.76
C ASN A 86 -8.18 31.19 -8.78
N GLY A 87 -8.30 30.78 -10.06
CA GLY A 87 -9.13 31.40 -11.09
C GLY A 87 -10.52 30.77 -11.08
N LYS A 88 -11.57 31.57 -10.82
CA LYS A 88 -12.96 31.15 -10.77
C LYS A 88 -13.36 30.34 -12.00
N TYR A 89 -13.45 29.01 -11.88
CA TYR A 89 -14.15 28.18 -12.87
C TYR A 89 -15.64 28.22 -12.58
N ALA A 90 -16.41 28.71 -13.55
CA ALA A 90 -17.85 28.89 -13.49
C ALA A 90 -18.67 27.58 -13.45
N VAL A 91 -18.04 26.41 -13.57
CA VAL A 91 -18.69 25.10 -13.52
C VAL A 91 -17.91 24.19 -12.57
N SER A 92 -18.33 24.14 -11.32
CA SER A 92 -17.91 23.11 -10.38
C SER A 92 -18.67 21.82 -10.66
N THR A 93 -18.06 20.85 -11.31
CA THR A 93 -18.54 19.46 -11.22
C THR A 93 -18.20 18.98 -9.80
N ASP A 94 -19.16 19.11 -8.88
CA ASP A 94 -19.01 18.86 -7.42
C ASP A 94 -18.43 17.47 -7.06
N THR A 95 -18.55 16.50 -7.94
CA THR A 95 -18.07 15.13 -7.71
C THR A 95 -16.56 14.95 -7.89
N ALA A 96 -15.93 15.68 -8.83
CA ALA A 96 -14.48 15.58 -9.05
C ALA A 96 -13.65 16.26 -7.96
N SER A 97 -14.17 17.33 -7.32
CA SER A 97 -13.45 18.09 -6.29
C SER A 97 -13.38 17.38 -4.94
N LYS A 98 -14.42 16.62 -4.56
CA LYS A 98 -14.47 15.88 -3.28
C LYS A 98 -13.51 14.69 -3.27
N SER A 99 -13.49 13.90 -4.35
CA SER A 99 -12.60 12.75 -4.48
C SER A 99 -11.12 13.14 -4.46
N SER A 100 -10.74 14.23 -5.13
CA SER A 100 -9.34 14.71 -5.13
C SER A 100 -8.86 15.19 -3.75
N LYS A 101 -9.75 15.80 -2.95
CA LYS A 101 -9.42 16.26 -1.59
C LYS A 101 -9.21 15.11 -0.62
N THR A 102 -10.03 14.06 -0.71
CA THR A 102 -9.93 12.89 0.17
C THR A 102 -8.69 12.05 -0.12
N MET A 103 -8.23 11.99 -1.39
CA MET A 103 -7.05 11.23 -1.79
C MET A 103 -5.75 11.70 -1.12
N ILE A 104 -5.53 13.01 -1.01
CA ILE A 104 -4.31 13.52 -0.38
C ILE A 104 -4.30 13.23 1.13
N TRP A 105 -5.44 13.38 1.79
CA TRP A 105 -5.55 13.11 3.22
C TRP A 105 -5.37 11.63 3.54
N SER A 106 -6.05 10.73 2.80
CA SER A 106 -5.84 9.29 2.96
C SER A 106 -4.39 8.89 2.67
N GLY A 107 -3.76 9.48 1.63
CA GLY A 107 -2.36 9.24 1.32
C GLY A 107 -1.40 9.65 2.43
N LEU A 108 -1.64 10.79 3.11
CA LEU A 108 -0.82 11.24 4.23
C LEU A 108 -0.95 10.31 5.45
N VAL A 109 -2.16 9.86 5.76
CA VAL A 109 -2.39 8.90 6.87
C VAL A 109 -1.73 7.55 6.56
N ILE A 110 -1.83 7.08 5.30
CA ILE A 110 -1.17 5.86 4.84
C ILE A 110 0.35 6.00 4.94
N LEU A 111 0.91 7.14 4.58
CA LEU A 111 2.35 7.41 4.72
C LEU A 111 2.79 7.34 6.19
N PHE A 112 2.02 7.92 7.10
CA PHE A 112 2.28 7.83 8.54
C PHE A 112 2.24 6.38 9.05
N PHE A 113 1.19 5.63 8.67
CA PHE A 113 1.10 4.20 8.95
C PHE A 113 2.32 3.44 8.41
N PHE A 114 2.75 3.76 7.20
CA PHE A 114 3.88 3.10 6.55
C PHE A 114 5.19 3.28 7.34
N ILE A 115 5.43 4.48 7.87
CA ILE A 115 6.61 4.77 8.73
C ILE A 115 6.59 3.89 9.99
N ILE A 116 5.43 3.77 10.65
CA ILE A 116 5.26 2.91 11.83
C ILE A 116 5.47 1.44 11.45
N HIS A 117 4.84 0.99 10.37
CA HIS A 117 4.98 -0.38 9.88
C HIS A 117 6.44 -0.75 9.58
N LEU A 118 7.16 0.09 8.86
CA LEU A 118 8.58 -0.12 8.59
C LEU A 118 9.44 -0.13 9.86
N ARG A 119 9.13 0.75 10.83
CA ARG A 119 9.89 0.81 12.09
C ARG A 119 9.75 -0.47 12.90
N TYR A 120 8.55 -1.02 13.04
CA TYR A 120 8.30 -2.17 13.91
C TYR A 120 8.51 -3.51 13.21
N PHE A 121 8.19 -3.65 11.93
CA PHE A 121 8.38 -4.92 11.21
C PHE A 121 9.68 -4.92 10.41
N TRP A 122 9.81 -4.08 9.42
CA TRP A 122 10.97 -4.14 8.52
C TRP A 122 12.29 -3.95 9.28
N TYR A 123 12.42 -2.90 10.07
CA TYR A 123 13.66 -2.62 10.82
C TYR A 123 13.98 -3.74 11.81
N THR A 124 12.98 -4.23 12.55
CA THR A 124 13.18 -5.31 13.54
C THR A 124 13.60 -6.60 12.84
N PHE A 125 12.94 -6.98 11.73
CA PHE A 125 13.32 -8.17 10.96
C PHE A 125 14.76 -8.07 10.42
N GLN A 126 15.23 -6.87 10.09
CA GLN A 126 16.59 -6.66 9.60
C GLN A 126 17.65 -6.79 10.70
N THR A 127 17.31 -6.41 11.95
CA THR A 127 18.22 -6.43 13.09
C THR A 127 18.23 -7.77 13.82
N MET A 128 17.24 -8.64 13.61
CA MET A 128 17.20 -9.97 14.22
C MET A 128 18.16 -10.95 13.54
N GLY A 129 18.76 -11.83 14.37
CA GLY A 129 19.66 -12.89 13.92
C GLY A 129 18.98 -13.94 13.02
N LYS A 130 19.78 -14.85 12.43
CA LYS A 130 19.25 -15.87 11.52
C LYS A 130 18.36 -16.89 12.22
N ASP A 131 18.59 -17.15 13.49
CA ASP A 131 17.87 -18.14 14.31
C ASP A 131 16.70 -17.51 15.08
N ALA A 132 16.31 -16.29 14.74
CA ALA A 132 15.25 -15.58 15.41
C ALA A 132 13.86 -16.16 15.05
N ASN A 133 12.96 -16.19 16.02
CA ASN A 133 11.56 -16.56 15.78
C ASN A 133 10.75 -15.37 15.27
N TYR A 134 10.67 -15.24 13.93
CA TYR A 134 9.94 -14.16 13.26
C TYR A 134 8.43 -14.29 13.42
N PHE A 135 7.95 -15.53 13.53
CA PHE A 135 6.54 -15.82 13.77
C PHE A 135 6.08 -15.25 15.12
N GLU A 136 6.78 -15.58 16.20
CA GLU A 136 6.48 -15.04 17.53
C GLU A 136 6.57 -13.52 17.58
N LEU A 137 7.49 -12.90 16.82
CA LEU A 137 7.58 -11.45 16.76
C LEU A 137 6.29 -10.83 16.23
N VAL A 138 5.70 -11.40 15.17
CA VAL A 138 4.43 -10.90 14.60
C VAL A 138 3.31 -10.97 15.64
N LEU A 139 3.28 -12.03 16.45
CA LEU A 139 2.26 -12.30 17.46
C LEU A 139 2.50 -11.58 18.80
N LYS A 140 3.63 -10.88 18.93
CA LYS A 140 4.03 -10.27 20.22
C LYS A 140 2.97 -9.29 20.72
N ASN A 141 2.61 -9.42 22.01
CA ASN A 141 1.68 -8.52 22.67
C ASN A 141 2.38 -7.27 23.21
N GLU A 142 3.04 -6.54 22.30
CA GLU A 142 3.71 -5.27 22.58
C GLU A 142 3.35 -4.24 21.52
N PHE A 143 3.41 -2.95 21.89
CA PHE A 143 3.13 -1.85 20.95
C PHE A 143 3.95 -1.98 19.65
N GLY A 144 3.25 -1.88 18.53
CA GLY A 144 3.85 -2.00 17.20
C GLY A 144 3.65 -3.36 16.53
N PHE A 145 3.33 -4.42 17.29
CA PHE A 145 3.10 -5.78 16.78
C PHE A 145 1.63 -6.19 16.81
N LEU A 146 1.26 -7.21 16.02
CA LEU A 146 -0.15 -7.55 15.77
C LEU A 146 -0.84 -8.28 16.92
N GLY A 147 -0.10 -8.86 17.88
CA GLY A 147 -0.68 -9.42 19.09
C GLY A 147 -1.20 -8.36 20.08
N HIS A 148 -0.70 -7.12 19.99
CA HIS A 148 -1.16 -6.01 20.82
C HIS A 148 -2.44 -5.40 20.24
N THR A 149 -3.57 -5.56 20.93
CA THR A 149 -4.90 -5.19 20.44
C THR A 149 -5.03 -3.73 19.97
N PRO A 150 -4.52 -2.70 20.67
CA PRO A 150 -4.55 -1.33 20.16
C PRO A 150 -3.79 -1.16 18.84
N THR A 151 -2.65 -1.84 18.67
CA THR A 151 -1.91 -1.85 17.42
C THR A 151 -2.72 -2.54 16.31
N ALA A 152 -3.32 -3.68 16.60
CA ALA A 152 -4.17 -4.41 15.65
C ALA A 152 -5.33 -3.52 15.14
N ILE A 153 -6.01 -2.81 16.03
CA ILE A 153 -7.08 -1.85 15.67
C ILE A 153 -6.52 -0.74 14.77
N PHE A 154 -5.38 -0.15 15.10
CA PHE A 154 -4.73 0.87 14.28
C PHE A 154 -4.41 0.34 12.88
N TYR A 155 -3.91 -0.90 12.75
CA TYR A 155 -3.63 -1.54 11.46
C TYR A 155 -4.91 -1.78 10.66
N ILE A 156 -6.00 -2.24 11.27
CA ILE A 156 -7.29 -2.41 10.60
C ILE A 156 -7.79 -1.08 10.04
N ILE A 157 -7.73 0.00 10.81
CA ILE A 157 -8.13 1.34 10.35
C ILE A 157 -7.25 1.77 9.16
N ALA A 158 -5.93 1.58 9.23
CA ALA A 158 -5.02 1.90 8.15
C ALA A 158 -5.32 1.08 6.88
N ILE A 159 -5.62 -0.21 7.01
CA ILE A 159 -5.98 -1.09 5.89
C ILE A 159 -7.30 -0.64 5.22
N LEU A 160 -8.28 -0.20 6.00
CA LEU A 160 -9.53 0.35 5.46
C LEU A 160 -9.28 1.66 4.68
N LEU A 161 -8.35 2.49 5.14
CA LEU A 161 -7.92 3.69 4.40
C LEU A 161 -7.17 3.33 3.12
N ILE A 162 -6.29 2.31 3.16
CA ILE A 162 -5.61 1.77 1.97
C ILE A 162 -6.64 1.25 0.97
N SER A 163 -7.64 0.47 1.42
CA SER A 163 -8.73 -0.01 0.58
C SER A 163 -9.44 1.13 -0.15
N SER A 164 -9.83 2.18 0.57
CA SER A 164 -10.45 3.37 0.00
C SER A 164 -9.54 4.10 -0.99
N HIS A 165 -8.25 4.24 -0.66
CA HIS A 165 -7.23 4.85 -1.51
C HIS A 165 -7.03 4.06 -2.81
N LEU A 166 -6.92 2.73 -2.73
CA LEU A 166 -6.82 1.84 -3.88
C LEU A 166 -8.06 1.91 -4.77
N LYS A 167 -9.28 1.93 -4.18
CA LYS A 167 -10.54 2.03 -4.92
C LYS A 167 -10.56 3.26 -5.83
N HIS A 168 -10.17 4.42 -5.30
CA HIS A 168 -10.14 5.66 -6.07
C HIS A 168 -8.94 5.73 -7.02
N GLY A 169 -7.75 5.34 -6.56
CA GLY A 169 -6.51 5.37 -7.32
C GLY A 169 -6.54 4.46 -8.52
N PHE A 170 -6.97 3.21 -8.35
CA PHE A 170 -6.99 2.19 -9.40
C PHE A 170 -7.84 2.64 -10.61
N MET A 171 -9.04 3.16 -10.36
CA MET A 171 -9.88 3.69 -11.43
C MET A 171 -9.26 4.92 -12.13
N SER A 172 -8.52 5.75 -11.40
CA SER A 172 -7.83 6.91 -11.95
C SER A 172 -6.66 6.51 -12.87
N VAL A 173 -5.96 5.42 -12.56
CA VAL A 173 -4.84 4.90 -13.35
C VAL A 173 -5.27 4.59 -14.78
N PHE A 174 -6.36 3.85 -14.98
CA PHE A 174 -6.83 3.48 -16.32
C PHE A 174 -7.26 4.68 -17.14
N LYS A 175 -7.87 5.69 -16.50
CA LYS A 175 -8.21 6.97 -17.15
C LYS A 175 -6.94 7.71 -17.58
N THR A 176 -5.91 7.75 -16.72
CA THR A 176 -4.65 8.43 -17.00
C THR A 176 -3.88 7.78 -18.15
N LEU A 177 -3.92 6.44 -18.25
CA LEU A 177 -3.26 5.68 -19.31
C LEU A 177 -4.04 5.66 -20.64
N GLY A 178 -5.20 6.38 -20.73
CA GLY A 178 -5.98 6.49 -21.96
C GLY A 178 -6.63 5.18 -22.41
N MET A 179 -6.79 4.21 -21.49
CA MET A 179 -7.44 2.95 -21.85
C MET A 179 -8.94 3.16 -22.08
N PRO A 180 -9.48 2.80 -23.26
CA PRO A 180 -10.90 2.93 -23.54
C PRO A 180 -11.71 1.99 -22.62
N ILE A 181 -12.39 2.60 -21.65
CA ILE A 181 -13.15 1.89 -20.61
C ILE A 181 -14.30 1.08 -21.22
N ARG A 182 -14.82 1.52 -22.37
CA ARG A 182 -16.06 1.03 -22.99
C ARG A 182 -16.08 -0.49 -23.28
N TYR A 183 -14.96 -1.09 -23.67
CA TYR A 183 -14.90 -2.53 -24.03
C TYR A 183 -14.32 -3.43 -22.93
N ARG A 184 -13.70 -2.87 -21.88
CA ARG A 184 -13.03 -3.63 -20.81
C ARG A 184 -13.51 -3.22 -19.42
N GLU A 185 -14.62 -2.49 -19.33
CA GLU A 185 -15.11 -1.93 -18.06
C GLU A 185 -15.32 -3.01 -16.98
N GLN A 186 -15.85 -4.16 -17.36
CA GLN A 186 -16.08 -5.27 -16.45
C GLN A 186 -14.75 -5.85 -15.92
N ILE A 187 -13.78 -6.11 -16.80
CA ILE A 187 -12.46 -6.65 -16.40
C ILE A 187 -11.76 -5.68 -15.46
N ILE A 188 -11.78 -4.38 -15.78
CA ILE A 188 -11.17 -3.35 -14.94
C ILE A 188 -11.87 -3.29 -13.57
N LYS A 189 -13.20 -3.42 -13.52
CA LYS A 189 -13.96 -3.45 -12.27
C LYS A 189 -13.61 -4.69 -11.43
N TYR A 190 -13.47 -5.87 -12.05
CA TYR A 190 -13.05 -7.09 -11.34
C TYR A 190 -11.62 -6.99 -10.81
N LEU A 191 -10.68 -6.52 -11.62
CA LEU A 191 -9.31 -6.28 -11.18
C LEU A 191 -9.26 -5.25 -10.04
N ALA A 192 -9.96 -4.13 -10.21
CA ALA A 192 -10.06 -3.12 -9.16
C ALA A 192 -10.61 -3.72 -7.87
N PHE A 193 -11.64 -4.57 -7.93
CA PHE A 193 -12.26 -5.23 -6.78
C PHE A 193 -11.26 -6.12 -6.04
N ILE A 194 -10.41 -6.87 -6.74
CA ILE A 194 -9.36 -7.67 -6.12
C ILE A 194 -8.43 -6.78 -5.28
N PHE A 195 -7.98 -5.66 -5.84
CA PHE A 195 -7.01 -4.79 -5.18
C PHE A 195 -7.59 -3.96 -4.04
N TRP A 196 -8.81 -3.44 -4.16
CA TRP A 196 -9.38 -2.59 -3.11
C TRP A 196 -10.23 -3.35 -2.08
N ALA A 197 -10.71 -4.57 -2.39
CA ALA A 197 -11.56 -5.33 -1.48
C ALA A 197 -10.86 -6.61 -1.01
N ILE A 198 -10.49 -7.53 -1.92
CA ILE A 198 -9.99 -8.86 -1.54
C ILE A 198 -8.64 -8.77 -0.81
N ILE A 199 -7.68 -8.05 -1.36
CA ILE A 199 -6.35 -7.93 -0.73
C ILE A 199 -6.42 -7.28 0.65
N PRO A 200 -7.08 -6.12 0.85
CA PRO A 200 -7.25 -5.56 2.19
C PRO A 200 -8.00 -6.47 3.16
N SER A 201 -9.05 -7.16 2.69
CA SER A 201 -9.77 -8.13 3.53
C SER A 201 -8.89 -9.29 3.98
N GLY A 202 -7.97 -9.76 3.13
CA GLY A 202 -6.98 -10.78 3.49
C GLY A 202 -6.07 -10.34 4.64
N PHE A 203 -5.58 -9.11 4.63
CA PHE A 203 -4.81 -8.57 5.75
C PHE A 203 -5.64 -8.43 7.03
N ILE A 204 -6.88 -7.95 6.93
CA ILE A 204 -7.79 -7.87 8.09
C ILE A 204 -8.03 -9.27 8.66
N LEU A 205 -8.24 -10.28 7.82
CA LEU A 205 -8.42 -11.67 8.24
C LEU A 205 -7.23 -12.18 9.05
N ILE A 206 -5.99 -11.91 8.60
CA ILE A 206 -4.77 -12.29 9.33
C ILE A 206 -4.75 -11.66 10.72
N ILE A 207 -5.02 -10.34 10.81
CA ILE A 207 -5.03 -9.62 12.08
C ILE A 207 -6.08 -10.20 13.02
N LEU A 208 -7.30 -10.45 12.53
CA LEU A 208 -8.37 -11.04 13.32
C LEU A 208 -8.00 -12.46 13.77
N ALA A 209 -7.39 -13.27 12.89
CA ALA A 209 -6.97 -14.61 13.23
C ALA A 209 -5.91 -14.63 14.36
N ILE A 210 -5.01 -13.64 14.39
CA ILE A 210 -4.04 -13.46 15.50
C ILE A 210 -4.78 -13.05 16.78
N GLN A 211 -5.69 -12.05 16.71
CA GLN A 211 -6.40 -11.54 17.87
C GLN A 211 -7.36 -12.55 18.51
N PHE A 212 -7.92 -13.46 17.72
CA PHE A 212 -8.78 -14.56 18.20
C PHE A 212 -8.02 -15.85 18.52
N GLY A 213 -6.67 -15.85 18.45
CA GLY A 213 -5.85 -17.01 18.77
C GLY A 213 -6.00 -18.18 17.79
N ILE A 214 -6.39 -17.92 16.53
CA ILE A 214 -6.41 -18.93 15.46
C ILE A 214 -4.98 -19.16 14.94
N ILE A 215 -4.19 -18.09 14.85
CA ILE A 215 -2.74 -18.12 14.60
C ILE A 215 -2.07 -17.96 15.96
N HIS A 216 -1.41 -19.03 16.44
CA HIS A 216 -0.75 -19.11 17.77
C HIS A 216 0.53 -19.94 17.71
#